data_3ee56d159e65c23b8e56277a7a0adb8a
#
_entry.id   3ee56d159e65c23b8e56277a7a0adb8a
#
_cell.length_a   1.000
_cell.length_b   1.000
_cell.length_c   1.000
_cell.angle_alpha   90.00
_cell.angle_beta   90.00
_cell.angle_gamma   90.00
#
_symmetry.space_group_name_H-M   'P 1'
#
loop_
_entity.id
_entity.type
_entity.pdbx_description
1 polymer ?
#
loop_
_entity_poly.entity_id
_entity_poly.type
_entity_poly.pdbx_seq_one_letter_code
_entity_poly.pdbx_strand_id
1 'polypeptide(L)'
;MNKIRNDFNPNLKQFFINLQNYLDTELYFYGSVNRSDYVHNKSDIDIAIFTDNEYSIMTKLQHYLHVKPNTFDKIVWKLEGTIVYGYKIKCDKHTNSKCEIAIYNNDFKEIILKDMHKYNSIPFHIGILLFILKTLHYTFPILSSKTYSAYKRVVFNQIMVNKKDTSFVLLKQNKV
;
A
#
# COMPACT_ATOMS: atom_id res chain seq x y z
N MET A 1 -12.20 -5.77 -10.42
CA MET A 1 -12.02 -6.98 -9.61
C MET A 1 -10.54 -7.13 -9.30
N ASN A 2 -10.13 -6.81 -8.08
CA ASN A 2 -8.72 -6.87 -7.65
C ASN A 2 -8.32 -8.32 -7.38
N LYS A 3 -7.93 -9.05 -8.42
CA LYS A 3 -7.43 -10.40 -8.27
C LYS A 3 -6.02 -10.37 -7.67
N ILE A 4 -5.75 -11.26 -6.72
CA ILE A 4 -4.39 -11.58 -6.30
C ILE A 4 -3.56 -11.88 -7.53
N ARG A 5 -2.42 -11.22 -7.69
CA ARG A 5 -1.57 -11.38 -8.88
C ARG A 5 -1.17 -12.85 -9.08
N ASN A 6 -1.27 -13.30 -10.32
CA ASN A 6 -0.89 -14.69 -10.66
C ASN A 6 0.62 -14.94 -10.57
N ASP A 7 1.43 -13.89 -10.69
CA ASP A 7 2.89 -13.92 -10.67
C ASP A 7 3.49 -13.76 -9.24
N PHE A 8 2.66 -13.69 -8.19
CA PHE A 8 3.16 -13.86 -6.83
C PHE A 8 3.70 -15.27 -6.63
N ASN A 9 4.77 -15.39 -5.81
CA ASN A 9 5.23 -16.72 -5.43
C ASN A 9 4.09 -17.50 -4.72
N PRO A 10 4.07 -18.83 -4.82
CA PRO A 10 2.96 -19.65 -4.29
C PRO A 10 2.67 -19.40 -2.81
N ASN A 11 3.69 -19.24 -1.97
CA ASN A 11 3.53 -19.02 -0.53
C ASN A 11 2.87 -17.67 -0.23
N LEU A 12 3.29 -16.61 -0.94
CA LEU A 12 2.72 -15.28 -0.82
C LEU A 12 1.26 -15.25 -1.29
N LYS A 13 0.98 -15.93 -2.40
CA LYS A 13 -0.39 -16.07 -2.92
C LYS A 13 -1.28 -16.80 -1.91
N GLN A 14 -0.80 -17.91 -1.36
CA GLN A 14 -1.54 -18.68 -0.34
C GLN A 14 -1.77 -17.87 0.93
N PHE A 15 -0.76 -17.08 1.37
CA PHE A 15 -0.90 -16.19 2.52
C PHE A 15 -2.07 -15.20 2.33
N PHE A 16 -2.18 -14.55 1.17
CA PHE A 16 -3.26 -13.59 0.93
C PHE A 16 -4.62 -14.27 0.75
N ILE A 17 -4.68 -15.46 0.16
CA ILE A 17 -5.93 -16.25 0.10
C ILE A 17 -6.40 -16.60 1.52
N ASN A 18 -5.50 -17.11 2.35
CA ASN A 18 -5.83 -17.46 3.73
C ASN A 18 -6.24 -16.25 4.55
N LEU A 19 -5.54 -15.12 4.38
CA LEU A 19 -5.87 -13.86 5.03
C LEU A 19 -7.27 -13.37 4.63
N GLN A 20 -7.58 -13.36 3.34
CA GLN A 20 -8.89 -12.94 2.83
C GLN A 20 -10.01 -13.82 3.40
N ASN A 21 -9.82 -15.14 3.42
CA ASN A 21 -10.79 -16.08 3.98
C ASN A 21 -10.96 -15.88 5.51
N TYR A 22 -9.85 -15.68 6.23
CA TYR A 22 -9.89 -15.47 7.69
C TYR A 22 -10.59 -14.18 8.09
N LEU A 23 -10.36 -13.11 7.33
CA LEU A 23 -10.98 -11.81 7.58
C LEU A 23 -12.43 -11.77 7.10
N ASP A 24 -12.83 -12.66 6.19
CA ASP A 24 -14.11 -12.66 5.48
C ASP A 24 -14.35 -11.31 4.79
N THR A 25 -13.32 -10.82 4.07
CA THR A 25 -13.37 -9.53 3.37
C THR A 25 -12.45 -9.50 2.15
N GLU A 26 -12.73 -8.62 1.21
CA GLU A 26 -11.94 -8.47 -0.01
C GLU A 26 -10.66 -7.66 0.27
N LEU A 27 -9.53 -8.12 -0.30
CA LEU A 27 -8.25 -7.42 -0.28
C LEU A 27 -8.07 -6.61 -1.57
N TYR A 28 -7.91 -5.30 -1.44
CA TYR A 28 -7.71 -4.38 -2.55
C TYR A 28 -6.23 -4.04 -2.71
N PHE A 29 -5.57 -4.66 -3.68
CA PHE A 29 -4.16 -4.38 -3.99
C PHE A 29 -4.05 -3.06 -4.76
N TYR A 30 -3.09 -2.21 -4.38
CA TYR A 30 -2.87 -0.93 -5.04
C TYR A 30 -1.38 -0.56 -5.12
N GLY A 31 -1.07 0.59 -5.72
CA GLY A 31 0.30 1.06 -5.85
C GLY A 31 1.11 0.28 -6.89
N SER A 32 2.39 0.07 -6.61
CA SER A 32 3.31 -0.51 -7.60
C SER A 32 2.97 -1.94 -7.98
N VAL A 33 2.32 -2.68 -7.09
CA VAL A 33 1.93 -4.07 -7.34
C VAL A 33 0.98 -4.23 -8.53
N ASN A 34 0.19 -3.20 -8.86
CA ASN A 34 -0.73 -3.20 -10.02
C ASN A 34 -0.12 -2.60 -11.29
N ARG A 35 1.18 -2.24 -11.28
CA ARG A 35 1.84 -1.53 -12.38
C ARG A 35 2.98 -2.36 -12.98
N SER A 36 3.43 -1.95 -14.17
CA SER A 36 4.56 -2.56 -14.87
C SER A 36 5.91 -2.33 -14.19
N ASP A 37 6.01 -1.34 -13.29
CA ASP A 37 7.23 -1.06 -12.52
C ASP A 37 7.37 -1.90 -11.23
N TYR A 38 6.51 -2.91 -11.04
CA TYR A 38 6.62 -3.83 -9.91
C TYR A 38 7.86 -4.72 -10.04
N VAL A 39 8.67 -4.76 -8.99
CA VAL A 39 9.84 -5.65 -8.90
C VAL A 39 9.58 -6.70 -7.84
N HIS A 40 9.53 -7.98 -8.26
CA HIS A 40 9.23 -9.10 -7.38
C HIS A 40 10.14 -9.14 -6.14
N ASN A 41 9.55 -9.42 -4.99
CA ASN A 41 10.21 -9.54 -3.68
C ASN A 41 10.98 -8.28 -3.22
N LYS A 42 10.92 -7.17 -3.95
CA LYS A 42 11.62 -5.91 -3.63
C LYS A 42 10.70 -4.70 -3.52
N SER A 43 9.66 -4.65 -4.37
CA SER A 43 8.63 -3.61 -4.28
C SER A 43 7.69 -3.88 -3.12
N ASP A 44 7.23 -2.80 -2.48
CA ASP A 44 6.23 -2.86 -1.42
C ASP A 44 4.91 -3.38 -2.00
N ILE A 45 4.18 -4.17 -1.21
CA ILE A 45 2.83 -4.65 -1.49
C ILE A 45 1.88 -3.84 -0.62
N ASP A 46 1.10 -2.99 -1.25
CA ASP A 46 0.13 -2.14 -0.58
C ASP A 46 -1.27 -2.74 -0.74
N ILE A 47 -1.99 -2.91 0.39
CA ILE A 47 -3.32 -3.51 0.44
C ILE A 47 -4.25 -2.57 1.21
N ALA A 48 -5.47 -2.38 0.70
CA ALA A 48 -6.55 -1.75 1.42
C ALA A 48 -7.65 -2.77 1.74
N ILE A 49 -8.26 -2.60 2.90
CA ILE A 49 -9.44 -3.31 3.37
C ILE A 49 -10.50 -2.26 3.67
N PHE A 50 -11.72 -2.49 3.20
CA PHE A 50 -12.88 -1.64 3.49
C PHE A 50 -13.88 -2.41 4.33
N THR A 51 -14.38 -1.80 5.38
CA THR A 51 -15.25 -2.45 6.38
C THR A 51 -16.12 -1.42 7.10
N ASP A 52 -17.26 -1.86 7.61
CA ASP A 52 -18.10 -1.04 8.50
C ASP A 52 -17.64 -1.11 9.97
N ASN A 53 -16.70 -2.00 10.28
CA ASN A 53 -16.16 -2.18 11.63
C ASN A 53 -14.63 -2.40 11.61
N GLU A 54 -13.88 -1.31 11.60
CA GLU A 54 -12.42 -1.31 11.55
C GLU A 54 -11.79 -2.03 12.75
N TYR A 55 -12.38 -1.88 13.93
CA TYR A 55 -11.86 -2.52 15.15
C TYR A 55 -11.98 -4.05 15.10
N SER A 56 -13.06 -4.58 14.51
CA SER A 56 -13.20 -6.02 14.28
C SER A 56 -12.09 -6.54 13.37
N ILE A 57 -11.84 -5.87 12.24
CA ILE A 57 -10.76 -6.24 11.32
C ILE A 57 -9.39 -6.10 11.97
N MET A 58 -9.14 -5.01 12.74
CA MET A 58 -7.89 -4.84 13.48
C MET A 58 -7.66 -6.00 14.45
N THR A 59 -8.68 -6.41 15.22
CA THR A 59 -8.59 -7.55 16.15
C THR A 59 -8.30 -8.85 15.43
N LYS A 60 -9.00 -9.14 14.33
CA LYS A 60 -8.72 -10.31 13.50
C LYS A 60 -7.29 -10.29 12.96
N LEU A 61 -6.81 -9.14 12.45
CA LEU A 61 -5.42 -8.99 11.98
C LEU A 61 -4.40 -9.17 13.09
N GLN A 62 -4.65 -8.68 14.30
CA GLN A 62 -3.78 -8.91 15.47
C GLN A 62 -3.61 -10.41 15.73
N HIS A 63 -4.72 -11.16 15.75
CA HIS A 63 -4.68 -12.61 15.94
C HIS A 63 -3.96 -13.32 14.78
N TYR A 64 -4.30 -12.99 13.54
CA TYR A 64 -3.73 -13.66 12.37
C TYR A 64 -2.23 -13.40 12.21
N LEU A 65 -1.78 -12.16 12.47
CA LEU A 65 -0.38 -11.74 12.34
C LEU A 65 0.41 -11.87 13.66
N HIS A 66 -0.20 -12.35 14.74
CA HIS A 66 0.41 -12.46 16.08
C HIS A 66 1.11 -11.18 16.53
N VAL A 67 0.44 -10.03 16.36
CA VAL A 67 0.96 -8.70 16.69
C VAL A 67 0.21 -8.06 17.86
N LYS A 68 0.89 -7.11 18.54
CA LYS A 68 0.28 -6.38 19.65
C LYS A 68 -0.73 -5.31 19.16
N PRO A 69 -1.72 -4.92 19.99
CA PRO A 69 -2.71 -3.90 19.63
C PRO A 69 -2.10 -2.55 19.20
N ASN A 70 -1.01 -2.13 19.82
CA ASN A 70 -0.32 -0.86 19.55
C ASN A 70 0.56 -0.88 18.27
N THR A 71 0.43 -1.90 17.43
CA THR A 71 1.19 -2.02 16.18
C THR A 71 0.55 -1.23 15.03
N PHE A 72 -0.71 -0.84 15.17
CA PHE A 72 -1.42 -0.08 14.15
C PHE A 72 -1.09 1.41 14.24
N ASP A 73 -0.68 2.00 13.14
CA ASP A 73 -0.54 3.44 12.99
C ASP A 73 -1.88 4.03 12.48
N LYS A 74 -2.31 5.15 13.05
CA LYS A 74 -3.46 5.89 12.51
C LYS A 74 -3.02 6.76 11.34
N ILE A 75 -3.75 6.69 10.25
CA ILE A 75 -3.51 7.49 9.04
C ILE A 75 -4.67 8.46 8.82
N VAL A 76 -4.35 9.68 8.42
CA VAL A 76 -5.31 10.72 8.09
C VAL A 76 -4.89 11.36 6.78
N TRP A 77 -5.82 11.47 5.84
CA TRP A 77 -5.59 12.09 4.54
C TRP A 77 -6.66 13.13 4.26
N LYS A 78 -6.30 14.11 3.44
CA LYS A 78 -7.28 14.98 2.80
C LYS A 78 -7.36 14.61 1.32
N LEU A 79 -8.48 14.05 0.89
CA LEU A 79 -8.74 13.66 -0.50
C LEU A 79 -9.92 14.47 -1.06
N GLU A 80 -9.69 15.25 -2.11
CA GLU A 80 -10.74 16.04 -2.78
C GLU A 80 -11.62 16.85 -1.79
N GLY A 81 -11.00 17.43 -0.75
CA GLY A 81 -11.70 18.19 0.30
C GLY A 81 -12.23 17.37 1.47
N THR A 82 -12.35 16.05 1.34
CA THR A 82 -12.82 15.14 2.38
C THR A 82 -11.66 14.66 3.26
N ILE A 83 -11.85 14.67 4.58
CA ILE A 83 -10.92 14.05 5.53
C ILE A 83 -11.23 12.58 5.62
N VAL A 84 -10.28 11.76 5.19
CA VAL A 84 -10.32 10.29 5.27
C VAL A 84 -9.37 9.84 6.36
N TYR A 85 -9.80 8.91 7.18
CA TYR A 85 -8.96 8.29 8.21
C TYR A 85 -9.01 6.76 8.12
N GLY A 86 -8.03 6.14 8.72
CA GLY A 86 -7.93 4.69 8.74
C GLY A 86 -6.79 4.23 9.63
N TYR A 87 -6.49 2.95 9.56
CA TYR A 87 -5.44 2.31 10.33
C TYR A 87 -4.51 1.54 9.40
N LYS A 88 -3.23 1.46 9.73
CA LYS A 88 -2.22 0.82 8.92
C LYS A 88 -1.34 -0.10 9.74
N ILE A 89 -1.02 -1.26 9.20
CA ILE A 89 -0.11 -2.23 9.80
C ILE A 89 0.86 -2.78 8.76
N LYS A 90 2.09 -3.11 9.19
CA LYS A 90 3.07 -3.82 8.37
C LYS A 90 2.98 -5.32 8.62
N CYS A 91 3.05 -6.09 7.54
CA CYS A 91 3.01 -7.55 7.58
C CYS A 91 4.28 -8.22 7.00
N ASP A 92 5.40 -7.49 6.91
CA ASP A 92 6.66 -7.92 6.31
C ASP A 92 7.18 -9.26 6.84
N LYS A 93 7.01 -9.50 8.15
CA LYS A 93 7.48 -10.73 8.82
C LYS A 93 6.78 -12.01 8.33
N HIS A 94 5.59 -11.89 7.77
CA HIS A 94 4.77 -13.02 7.34
C HIS A 94 4.84 -13.27 5.83
N THR A 95 5.27 -12.27 5.08
CA THR A 95 5.27 -12.32 3.61
C THR A 95 6.66 -12.47 2.99
N ASN A 96 7.74 -12.33 3.79
CA ASN A 96 9.11 -12.17 3.31
C ASN A 96 9.26 -11.06 2.25
N SER A 97 8.29 -10.17 2.18
CA SER A 97 8.24 -9.01 1.30
C SER A 97 7.69 -7.84 2.09
N LYS A 98 8.10 -6.62 1.77
CA LYS A 98 7.51 -5.44 2.38
C LYS A 98 6.02 -5.39 2.05
N CYS A 99 5.19 -5.45 3.06
CA CYS A 99 3.74 -5.49 2.93
C CYS A 99 3.09 -4.57 3.95
N GLU A 100 2.16 -3.77 3.48
CA GLU A 100 1.39 -2.85 4.31
C GLU A 100 -0.11 -3.03 4.06
N ILE A 101 -0.88 -3.19 5.13
CA ILE A 101 -2.33 -3.31 5.08
C ILE A 101 -2.93 -2.05 5.70
N ALA A 102 -3.74 -1.33 4.96
CA ALA A 102 -4.52 -0.18 5.42
C ALA A 102 -5.99 -0.58 5.56
N ILE A 103 -6.63 -0.17 6.64
CA ILE A 103 -8.03 -0.45 6.96
C ILE A 103 -8.79 0.86 6.95
N TYR A 104 -9.89 0.92 6.22
CA TYR A 104 -10.74 2.08 6.07
C TYR A 104 -12.20 1.73 6.28
N ASN A 105 -12.99 2.73 6.70
CA ASN A 105 -14.44 2.61 6.68
C ASN A 105 -14.97 2.52 5.24
N ASN A 106 -16.04 1.75 5.04
CA ASN A 106 -16.74 1.63 3.75
C ASN A 106 -17.22 2.97 3.21
N ASP A 107 -17.54 3.93 4.07
CA ASP A 107 -17.95 5.30 3.68
C ASP A 107 -16.89 6.00 2.81
N PHE A 108 -15.62 5.64 2.97
CA PHE A 108 -14.52 6.22 2.21
C PHE A 108 -14.12 5.39 0.98
N LYS A 109 -14.77 4.23 0.75
CA LYS A 109 -14.35 3.28 -0.28
C LYS A 109 -14.27 3.90 -1.66
N GLU A 110 -15.30 4.61 -2.09
CA GLU A 110 -15.35 5.18 -3.45
C GLU A 110 -14.25 6.21 -3.69
N ILE A 111 -14.07 7.16 -2.75
CA ILE A 111 -13.08 8.22 -2.89
C ILE A 111 -11.65 7.67 -2.84
N ILE A 112 -11.41 6.66 -2.00
CA ILE A 112 -10.10 6.01 -1.90
C ILE A 112 -9.81 5.20 -3.16
N LEU A 113 -10.75 4.38 -3.64
CA LEU A 113 -10.57 3.60 -4.87
C LEU A 113 -10.34 4.49 -6.08
N LYS A 114 -11.08 5.60 -6.20
CA LYS A 114 -10.86 6.60 -7.24
C LYS A 114 -9.44 7.17 -7.19
N ASP A 115 -8.92 7.47 -6.00
CA ASP A 115 -7.55 7.95 -5.84
C ASP A 115 -6.53 6.85 -6.18
N MET A 116 -6.72 5.62 -5.71
CA MET A 116 -5.86 4.47 -6.02
C MET A 116 -5.79 4.19 -7.53
N HIS A 117 -6.92 4.29 -8.25
CA HIS A 117 -6.94 4.12 -9.70
C HIS A 117 -6.08 5.15 -10.44
N LYS A 118 -6.03 6.39 -9.97
CA LYS A 118 -5.15 7.43 -10.55
C LYS A 118 -3.67 7.03 -10.49
N TYR A 119 -3.26 6.33 -9.43
CA TYR A 119 -1.87 5.85 -9.27
C TYR A 119 -1.58 4.55 -10.01
N ASN A 120 -2.59 3.77 -10.35
CA ASN A 120 -2.42 2.56 -11.15
C ASN A 120 -2.23 2.88 -12.64
N SER A 121 -2.78 4.02 -13.11
CA SER A 121 -2.77 4.45 -14.52
C SER A 121 -1.69 5.50 -14.75
N ILE A 122 -0.43 5.14 -14.56
CA ILE A 122 0.69 6.03 -14.89
C ILE A 122 1.04 5.94 -16.39
N PRO A 123 1.45 7.06 -17.02
CA PRO A 123 1.93 7.05 -18.39
C PRO A 123 3.07 6.04 -18.59
N PHE A 124 3.11 5.35 -19.74
CA PHE A 124 4.08 4.29 -20.01
C PHE A 124 5.53 4.73 -19.83
N HIS A 125 5.90 5.90 -20.30
CA HIS A 125 7.27 6.44 -20.16
C HIS A 125 7.65 6.68 -18.68
N ILE A 126 6.69 7.08 -17.84
CA ILE A 126 6.90 7.22 -16.39
C ILE A 126 7.06 5.84 -15.73
N GLY A 127 6.30 4.84 -16.18
CA GLY A 127 6.47 3.44 -15.75
C GLY A 127 7.87 2.91 -16.02
N ILE A 128 8.41 3.15 -17.23
CA ILE A 128 9.78 2.80 -17.59
C ILE A 128 10.79 3.51 -16.69
N LEU A 129 10.64 4.82 -16.47
CA LEU A 129 11.55 5.59 -15.62
C LEU A 129 11.57 5.06 -14.19
N LEU A 130 10.40 4.78 -13.62
CA LEU A 130 10.28 4.18 -12.28
C LEU A 130 10.90 2.79 -12.23
N PHE A 131 10.73 1.98 -13.28
CA PHE A 131 11.37 0.66 -13.37
C PHE A 131 12.89 0.76 -13.38
N ILE A 132 13.44 1.67 -14.19
CA ILE A 132 14.90 1.93 -14.23
C ILE A 132 15.40 2.38 -12.85
N LEU A 133 14.73 3.35 -12.20
CA LEU A 133 15.10 3.82 -10.85
C LEU A 133 15.09 2.68 -9.83
N LYS A 134 14.08 1.81 -9.87
CA LYS A 134 14.00 0.63 -9.00
C LYS A 134 15.13 -0.36 -9.28
N THR A 135 15.43 -0.61 -10.54
CA THR A 135 16.51 -1.52 -10.94
C THR A 135 17.86 -1.00 -10.45
N LEU A 136 18.15 0.29 -10.62
CA LEU A 136 19.37 0.93 -10.13
C LEU A 136 19.47 0.94 -8.59
N HIS A 137 18.35 0.95 -7.88
CA HIS A 137 18.34 0.90 -6.43
C HIS A 137 18.39 -0.52 -5.88
N TYR A 138 17.57 -1.44 -6.42
CA TYR A 138 17.39 -2.78 -5.85
C TYR A 138 18.33 -3.84 -6.43
N THR A 139 18.69 -3.72 -7.71
CA THR A 139 19.48 -4.74 -8.42
C THR A 139 20.95 -4.35 -8.49
N PHE A 140 21.23 -3.11 -8.80
CA PHE A 140 22.60 -2.61 -8.94
C PHE A 140 22.96 -1.62 -7.82
N PRO A 141 22.70 -1.75 -6.60
CA PRO A 141 22.70 -0.82 -5.48
C PRO A 141 23.51 0.50 -5.67
N ILE A 142 23.35 1.14 -6.83
CA ILE A 142 24.04 2.37 -7.22
C ILE A 142 23.39 3.58 -6.52
N LEU A 143 22.06 3.53 -6.31
CA LEU A 143 21.32 4.60 -5.68
C LEU A 143 21.11 4.32 -4.19
N SER A 144 21.50 5.27 -3.33
CA SER A 144 21.14 5.21 -1.92
C SER A 144 19.62 5.32 -1.75
N SER A 145 19.07 4.79 -0.64
CA SER A 145 17.62 4.88 -0.35
C SER A 145 17.12 6.32 -0.30
N LYS A 146 17.95 7.26 0.19
CA LYS A 146 17.63 8.68 0.23
C LYS A 146 17.53 9.28 -1.17
N THR A 147 18.49 8.99 -2.03
CA THR A 147 18.55 9.45 -3.42
C THR A 147 17.40 8.85 -4.24
N TYR A 148 17.17 7.55 -4.11
CA TYR A 148 16.05 6.86 -4.74
C TYR A 148 14.69 7.49 -4.36
N SER A 149 14.45 7.73 -3.06
CA SER A 149 13.21 8.35 -2.58
C SER A 149 13.03 9.79 -3.11
N ALA A 150 14.12 10.55 -3.24
CA ALA A 150 14.08 11.89 -3.81
C ALA A 150 13.68 11.87 -5.29
N TYR A 151 14.32 11.04 -6.11
CA TYR A 151 13.98 10.90 -7.53
C TYR A 151 12.57 10.34 -7.73
N LYS A 152 12.18 9.32 -6.98
CA LYS A 152 10.82 8.78 -7.02
C LYS A 152 9.79 9.88 -6.77
N ARG A 153 10.02 10.75 -5.76
CA ARG A 153 9.12 11.87 -5.47
C ARG A 153 9.04 12.87 -6.62
N VAL A 154 10.17 13.22 -7.26
CA VAL A 154 10.19 14.12 -8.42
C VAL A 154 9.38 13.54 -9.57
N VAL A 155 9.58 12.27 -9.89
CA VAL A 155 8.84 11.56 -10.95
C VAL A 155 7.33 11.53 -10.66
N PHE A 156 6.94 11.23 -9.42
CA PHE A 156 5.52 11.26 -9.03
C PHE A 156 4.94 12.68 -9.04
N ASN A 157 5.70 13.70 -8.65
CA ASN A 157 5.23 15.07 -8.70
C ASN A 157 4.92 15.53 -10.14
N GLN A 158 5.62 15.03 -11.15
CA GLN A 158 5.29 15.33 -12.56
C GLN A 158 3.91 14.81 -12.97
N ILE A 159 3.48 13.69 -12.38
CA ILE A 159 2.14 13.12 -12.60
C ILE A 159 1.10 13.88 -11.76
N MET A 160 1.52 14.46 -10.64
CA MET A 160 0.67 15.05 -9.61
C MET A 160 0.51 16.57 -9.72
N VAL A 161 1.01 17.20 -10.79
CA VAL A 161 0.97 18.68 -10.97
C VAL A 161 -0.43 19.30 -10.79
N ASN A 162 -1.49 18.49 -10.85
CA ASN A 162 -2.87 18.91 -10.60
C ASN A 162 -3.40 18.60 -9.19
N LYS A 163 -2.54 18.14 -8.24
CA LYS A 163 -2.97 17.76 -6.87
C LYS A 163 -2.48 18.75 -5.82
N LYS A 164 -3.03 19.97 -5.81
CA LYS A 164 -2.74 20.96 -4.76
C LYS A 164 -3.36 20.65 -3.38
N ASP A 165 -4.28 19.67 -3.26
CA ASP A 165 -5.12 19.49 -2.06
C ASP A 165 -4.96 18.16 -1.32
N THR A 166 -3.91 17.37 -1.59
CA THR A 166 -3.69 16.12 -0.83
C THR A 166 -2.63 16.32 0.25
N SER A 167 -3.03 16.33 1.51
CA SER A 167 -2.14 16.25 2.67
C SER A 167 -2.29 14.89 3.33
N PHE A 168 -1.18 14.22 3.59
CA PHE A 168 -1.13 12.94 4.29
C PHE A 168 -0.39 13.10 5.62
N VAL A 169 -1.00 12.66 6.70
CA VAL A 169 -0.42 12.68 8.04
C VAL A 169 -0.45 11.26 8.62
N LEU A 170 0.71 10.76 9.01
CA LEU A 170 0.84 9.51 9.75
C LEU A 170 0.97 9.85 11.24
N LEU A 171 -0.03 9.47 12.02
CA LEU A 171 0.00 9.60 13.48
C LEU A 171 0.51 8.27 14.06
N LYS A 172 1.80 8.24 14.38
CA LYS A 172 2.38 7.10 15.11
C LYS A 172 1.83 7.06 16.51
N GLN A 173 1.32 5.92 16.94
CA GLN A 173 1.03 5.70 18.35
C GLN A 173 2.36 5.71 19.11
N ASN A 174 2.48 6.57 20.10
CA ASN A 174 3.65 6.54 21.00
C ASN A 174 3.72 5.15 21.62
N LYS A 175 4.84 4.48 21.39
CA LYS A 175 5.16 3.22 22.07
C LYS A 175 5.38 3.55 23.55
N VAL A 176 4.36 3.31 24.37
CA VAL A 176 4.49 3.23 25.82
C VAL A 176 5.04 1.86 26.17
#